data_4a0ea95e2aa4818ddbf95b9bc321abb2
#
_entry.id   4a0ea95e2aa4818ddbf95b9bc321abb2
#
_cell.length_a   1.000
_cell.length_b   1.000
_cell.length_c   1.000
_cell.angle_alpha   90.00
_cell.angle_beta   90.00
_cell.angle_gamma   90.00
#
_symmetry.space_group_name_H-M   'P 1'
#
loop_
_entity.id
_entity.type
_entity.pdbx_description
1 polymer ?
#
loop_
_entity_poly.entity_id
_entity_poly.type
_entity_poly.pdbx_seq_one_letter_code
_entity_poly.pdbx_strand_id
1 'polypeptide(L)'
;MRAAARRLIVAGAGLVLLSAIAPSQPALAQAADKVTVRFTWKLKGEYAPLFVALDKGYYKAEGLEVELAEGSGAQTVLKLLASGNEKLGYGPAVSAAQAVSQGLPVKVVALYQTRAPMGVISFPDVPLETPKDLEGKRLAISVGETFGDMLGPFCRINHVDIDKIQRIQMDASARTAQFLTRKVDVLSVYLSNEWPQIEKRAGVKFNVLRVSEFGLNLLGASMIVGNTFAEQNPDTVKKLLRATAKGYRDAIADPKGAAKAMAKYLKVPEDPEVLDRQVEATVVSTNAPPGKPIGWQEAADWEANLTLLKETGAISELKPLSAYYTNDYLQ
;
A
#
# COMPACT_ATOMS: atom_id res chain seq x y z
N MET A 1 -109.73 -10.13 -4.58
CA MET A 1 -109.23 -11.46 -4.94
C MET A 1 -107.73 -11.47 -4.87
N ARG A 2 -107.13 -12.37 -4.20
CA ARG A 2 -105.81 -12.57 -3.61
C ARG A 2 -104.60 -12.17 -4.47
N ALA A 3 -103.75 -11.24 -3.98
CA ALA A 3 -102.41 -10.94 -4.46
C ALA A 3 -101.38 -11.67 -3.63
N ALA A 4 -100.52 -12.43 -4.24
CA ALA A 4 -99.42 -13.15 -3.61
C ALA A 4 -98.13 -12.31 -3.67
N ALA A 5 -97.55 -12.03 -2.52
CA ALA A 5 -96.25 -11.34 -2.41
C ALA A 5 -95.10 -12.32 -2.55
N ARG A 6 -94.19 -12.11 -3.48
CA ARG A 6 -92.93 -12.78 -3.60
C ARG A 6 -91.83 -12.02 -2.85
N ARG A 7 -91.21 -12.66 -1.90
CA ARG A 7 -90.02 -12.18 -1.19
C ARG A 7 -88.77 -12.52 -2.03
N LEU A 8 -88.01 -11.50 -2.38
CA LEU A 8 -86.65 -11.63 -2.92
C LEU A 8 -85.65 -11.78 -1.78
N ILE A 9 -84.89 -12.85 -1.76
CA ILE A 9 -83.74 -13.07 -0.86
C ILE A 9 -82.51 -12.63 -1.65
N VAL A 10 -81.84 -11.56 -1.19
CA VAL A 10 -80.55 -11.13 -1.70
C VAL A 10 -79.46 -11.85 -0.91
N ALA A 11 -78.75 -12.77 -1.52
CA ALA A 11 -77.60 -13.47 -0.96
C ALA A 11 -76.33 -12.58 -1.22
N GLY A 12 -75.81 -11.94 -0.20
CA GLY A 12 -74.54 -11.21 -0.23
C GLY A 12 -73.36 -12.20 -0.20
N ALA A 13 -72.62 -12.30 -1.30
CA ALA A 13 -71.38 -13.05 -1.34
C ALA A 13 -70.24 -12.13 -0.78
N GLY A 14 -69.79 -12.44 0.41
CA GLY A 14 -68.62 -11.82 1.01
C GLY A 14 -67.35 -12.40 0.40
N LEU A 15 -66.62 -11.55 -0.36
CA LEU A 15 -65.31 -11.88 -0.93
C LEU A 15 -64.24 -11.71 0.19
N VAL A 16 -63.80 -12.85 0.76
CA VAL A 16 -62.67 -12.86 1.71
C VAL A 16 -61.36 -12.81 0.90
N LEU A 17 -60.72 -11.67 0.85
CA LEU A 17 -59.33 -11.51 0.31
C LEU A 17 -58.37 -12.14 1.29
N LEU A 18 -57.96 -13.40 1.03
CA LEU A 18 -56.77 -13.98 1.68
C LEU A 18 -55.53 -13.28 1.13
N SER A 19 -54.98 -12.33 1.90
CA SER A 19 -53.63 -11.81 1.67
C SER A 19 -52.62 -12.92 1.94
N ALA A 20 -52.08 -13.51 0.89
CA ALA A 20 -50.96 -14.45 0.97
C ALA A 20 -49.71 -13.71 1.45
N ILE A 21 -49.35 -13.86 2.73
CA ILE A 21 -48.04 -13.47 3.27
C ILE A 21 -47.05 -14.46 2.66
N ALA A 22 -46.36 -14.06 1.60
CA ALA A 22 -45.22 -14.80 1.06
C ALA A 22 -44.13 -14.84 2.16
N PRO A 23 -43.62 -16.02 2.54
CA PRO A 23 -42.49 -16.04 3.46
C PRO A 23 -41.31 -15.34 2.79
N SER A 24 -40.79 -14.29 3.42
CA SER A 24 -39.52 -13.68 3.05
C SER A 24 -38.44 -14.75 3.20
N GLN A 25 -37.94 -15.27 2.09
CA GLN A 25 -36.78 -16.16 2.12
C GLN A 25 -35.63 -15.39 2.79
N PRO A 26 -34.96 -15.97 3.81
CA PRO A 26 -33.77 -15.36 4.32
C PRO A 26 -32.77 -15.27 3.18
N ALA A 27 -32.30 -14.06 2.88
CA ALA A 27 -31.20 -13.86 1.94
C ALA A 27 -30.05 -14.74 2.45
N LEU A 28 -29.68 -15.75 1.67
CA LEU A 28 -28.50 -16.56 1.94
C LEU A 28 -27.35 -15.56 2.06
N ALA A 29 -26.82 -15.41 3.27
CA ALA A 29 -25.66 -14.59 3.50
C ALA A 29 -24.55 -15.13 2.58
N GLN A 30 -24.24 -14.41 1.52
CA GLN A 30 -23.19 -14.77 0.60
C GLN A 30 -21.89 -14.88 1.43
N ALA A 31 -21.22 -16.02 1.39
CA ALA A 31 -19.97 -16.21 2.11
C ALA A 31 -19.01 -15.08 1.72
N ALA A 32 -18.38 -14.45 2.73
CA ALA A 32 -17.46 -13.36 2.48
C ALA A 32 -16.26 -13.85 1.66
N ASP A 33 -15.88 -13.09 0.64
CA ASP A 33 -14.70 -13.39 -0.17
C ASP A 33 -13.44 -13.24 0.70
N LYS A 34 -12.68 -14.34 0.85
CA LYS A 34 -11.41 -14.30 1.58
C LYS A 34 -10.29 -13.74 0.70
N VAL A 35 -9.65 -12.68 1.18
CA VAL A 35 -8.59 -11.97 0.44
C VAL A 35 -7.42 -11.68 1.36
N THR A 36 -6.21 -12.10 0.97
CA THR A 36 -4.97 -11.67 1.63
C THR A 36 -4.37 -10.48 0.89
N VAL A 37 -4.05 -9.43 1.63
CA VAL A 37 -3.18 -8.33 1.15
C VAL A 37 -1.80 -8.52 1.78
N ARG A 38 -0.82 -8.86 0.95
CA ARG A 38 0.57 -9.08 1.37
C ARG A 38 1.35 -7.76 1.31
N PHE A 39 1.81 -7.26 2.47
CA PHE A 39 2.74 -6.13 2.52
C PHE A 39 4.11 -6.56 1.99
N THR A 40 4.84 -5.62 1.41
CA THR A 40 6.22 -5.90 0.95
C THR A 40 7.23 -5.87 2.08
N TRP A 41 6.84 -5.43 3.28
CA TRP A 41 7.72 -5.31 4.44
C TRP A 41 7.04 -5.71 5.76
N LYS A 42 7.77 -5.53 6.88
CA LYS A 42 7.28 -5.76 8.24
C LYS A 42 6.27 -4.69 8.64
N LEU A 43 5.33 -5.05 9.53
CA LEU A 43 4.29 -4.14 9.99
C LEU A 43 4.88 -2.93 10.72
N LYS A 44 4.47 -1.75 10.27
CA LYS A 44 4.82 -0.43 10.78
C LYS A 44 3.65 0.53 10.57
N GLY A 45 3.70 1.70 11.22
CA GLY A 45 2.65 2.72 11.14
C GLY A 45 2.26 3.16 9.73
N GLU A 46 3.13 2.97 8.74
CA GLU A 46 2.80 3.26 7.33
C GLU A 46 1.63 2.45 6.77
N TYR A 47 1.29 1.32 7.39
CA TYR A 47 0.14 0.49 6.99
C TYR A 47 -1.14 0.82 7.76
N ALA A 48 -1.10 1.77 8.71
CA ALA A 48 -2.24 2.12 9.56
C ALA A 48 -3.55 2.37 8.80
N PRO A 49 -3.58 3.04 7.63
CA PRO A 49 -4.84 3.24 6.90
C PRO A 49 -5.57 1.94 6.56
N LEU A 50 -4.84 0.86 6.22
CA LEU A 50 -5.44 -0.45 5.93
C LEU A 50 -5.97 -1.10 7.21
N PHE A 51 -5.24 -0.95 8.32
CA PHE A 51 -5.69 -1.47 9.62
C PHE A 51 -6.87 -0.68 10.19
N VAL A 52 -6.99 0.62 9.92
CA VAL A 52 -8.20 1.40 10.20
C VAL A 52 -9.40 0.83 9.44
N ALA A 53 -9.22 0.49 8.16
CA ALA A 53 -10.29 -0.11 7.36
C ALA A 53 -10.70 -1.50 7.92
N LEU A 54 -9.75 -2.28 8.41
CA LEU A 54 -10.00 -3.57 9.06
C LEU A 54 -10.69 -3.39 10.41
N ASP A 55 -10.16 -2.54 11.30
CA ASP A 55 -10.67 -2.30 12.65
C ASP A 55 -12.08 -1.73 12.66
N LYS A 56 -12.39 -0.82 11.73
CA LYS A 56 -13.73 -0.24 11.55
C LYS A 56 -14.69 -1.12 10.73
N GLY A 57 -14.24 -2.29 10.30
CA GLY A 57 -15.09 -3.24 9.58
C GLY A 57 -15.45 -2.82 8.15
N TYR A 58 -14.72 -1.89 7.52
CA TYR A 58 -15.02 -1.44 6.16
C TYR A 58 -14.90 -2.53 5.12
N TYR A 59 -13.91 -3.43 5.26
CA TYR A 59 -13.80 -4.62 4.41
C TYR A 59 -15.01 -5.55 4.58
N LYS A 60 -15.41 -5.81 5.84
CA LYS A 60 -16.57 -6.65 6.15
C LYS A 60 -17.88 -6.07 5.60
N ALA A 61 -18.03 -4.74 5.64
CA ALA A 61 -19.19 -4.05 5.06
C ALA A 61 -19.28 -4.19 3.53
N GLU A 62 -18.17 -4.42 2.86
CA GLU A 62 -18.09 -4.72 1.42
C GLU A 62 -18.20 -6.24 1.15
N GLY A 63 -18.44 -7.07 2.16
CA GLY A 63 -18.53 -8.54 2.03
C GLY A 63 -17.17 -9.23 1.89
N LEU A 64 -16.09 -8.60 2.35
CA LEU A 64 -14.73 -9.15 2.29
C LEU A 64 -14.24 -9.58 3.68
N GLU A 65 -13.60 -10.76 3.75
CA GLU A 65 -12.79 -11.20 4.87
C GLU A 65 -11.31 -10.96 4.51
N VAL A 66 -10.75 -9.84 4.98
CA VAL A 66 -9.39 -9.43 4.59
C VAL A 66 -8.38 -9.80 5.66
N GLU A 67 -7.33 -10.51 5.24
CA GLU A 67 -6.11 -10.73 6.01
C GLU A 67 -5.03 -9.76 5.55
N LEU A 68 -4.45 -9.00 6.49
CA LEU A 68 -3.32 -8.10 6.25
C LEU A 68 -2.05 -8.78 6.77
N ALA A 69 -1.14 -9.15 5.86
CA ALA A 69 -0.03 -10.03 6.19
C ALA A 69 1.34 -9.41 5.81
N GLU A 70 2.33 -9.61 6.70
CA GLU A 70 3.70 -9.15 6.50
C GLU A 70 4.39 -9.83 5.33
N GLY A 71 5.34 -9.12 4.70
CA GLY A 71 6.25 -9.65 3.69
C GLY A 71 7.72 -9.51 4.08
N SER A 72 8.57 -9.95 3.17
CA SER A 72 10.03 -9.98 3.36
C SER A 72 10.82 -9.37 2.18
N GLY A 73 10.20 -8.43 1.47
CA GLY A 73 10.81 -7.72 0.33
C GLY A 73 9.86 -7.63 -0.87
N ALA A 74 9.93 -6.52 -1.59
CA ALA A 74 9.06 -6.24 -2.72
C ALA A 74 9.16 -7.30 -3.83
N GLN A 75 10.37 -7.69 -4.21
CA GLN A 75 10.60 -8.70 -5.26
C GLN A 75 9.95 -10.05 -4.94
N THR A 76 10.00 -10.49 -3.67
CA THR A 76 9.36 -11.73 -3.24
C THR A 76 7.85 -11.66 -3.41
N VAL A 77 7.24 -10.57 -2.93
CA VAL A 77 5.78 -10.39 -3.01
C VAL A 77 5.31 -10.29 -4.46
N LEU A 78 6.02 -9.54 -5.31
CA LEU A 78 5.68 -9.41 -6.73
C LEU A 78 5.73 -10.75 -7.48
N LYS A 79 6.70 -11.61 -7.17
CA LYS A 79 6.75 -12.99 -7.72
C LYS A 79 5.57 -13.84 -7.25
N LEU A 80 5.16 -13.71 -5.98
CA LEU A 80 3.98 -14.40 -5.45
C LEU A 80 2.67 -13.94 -6.11
N LEU A 81 2.53 -12.63 -6.37
CA LEU A 81 1.40 -12.08 -7.12
C LEU A 81 1.38 -12.58 -8.57
N ALA A 82 2.52 -12.55 -9.23
CA ALA A 82 2.68 -13.00 -10.61
C ALA A 82 2.35 -14.49 -10.80
N SER A 83 2.71 -15.32 -9.82
CA SER A 83 2.40 -16.77 -9.82
C SER A 83 0.99 -17.11 -9.35
N GLY A 84 0.20 -16.12 -8.86
CA GLY A 84 -1.12 -16.34 -8.28
C GLY A 84 -1.14 -16.97 -6.89
N ASN A 85 0.02 -17.16 -6.25
CA ASN A 85 0.11 -17.64 -4.86
C ASN A 85 -0.39 -16.60 -3.85
N GLU A 86 -0.24 -15.32 -4.16
CA GLU A 86 -0.90 -14.21 -3.48
C GLU A 86 -1.78 -13.47 -4.49
N LYS A 87 -2.80 -12.77 -4.00
CA LYS A 87 -3.80 -12.11 -4.85
C LYS A 87 -3.52 -10.62 -4.96
N LEU A 88 -3.30 -9.97 -3.83
CA LEU A 88 -3.08 -8.54 -3.69
C LEU A 88 -1.83 -8.28 -2.85
N GLY A 89 -1.09 -7.26 -3.24
CA GLY A 89 0.09 -6.78 -2.55
C GLY A 89 -0.01 -5.29 -2.27
N TYR A 90 0.66 -4.85 -1.22
CA TYR A 90 0.81 -3.44 -0.91
C TYR A 90 2.29 -3.11 -0.76
N GLY A 91 2.77 -2.19 -1.60
CA GLY A 91 4.19 -1.81 -1.60
C GLY A 91 4.53 -0.74 -2.63
N PRO A 92 5.83 -0.49 -2.87
CA PRO A 92 6.29 0.56 -3.78
C PRO A 92 5.88 0.30 -5.23
N ALA A 93 5.23 1.28 -5.87
CA ALA A 93 4.86 1.21 -7.28
C ALA A 93 6.09 1.14 -8.20
N VAL A 94 7.19 1.76 -7.82
CA VAL A 94 8.47 1.66 -8.54
C VAL A 94 8.95 0.21 -8.68
N SER A 95 8.83 -0.59 -7.62
CA SER A 95 9.20 -2.01 -7.68
C SER A 95 8.25 -2.81 -8.58
N ALA A 96 6.95 -2.47 -8.58
CA ALA A 96 5.99 -3.06 -9.52
C ALA A 96 6.32 -2.67 -10.96
N ALA A 97 6.71 -1.42 -11.23
CA ALA A 97 7.13 -0.96 -12.56
C ALA A 97 8.33 -1.77 -13.09
N GLN A 98 9.34 -2.00 -12.25
CA GLN A 98 10.48 -2.85 -12.62
C GLN A 98 10.05 -4.28 -12.92
N ALA A 99 9.19 -4.88 -12.07
CA ALA A 99 8.69 -6.24 -12.28
C ALA A 99 7.89 -6.36 -13.59
N VAL A 100 7.02 -5.40 -13.91
CA VAL A 100 6.28 -5.34 -15.17
C VAL A 100 7.25 -5.24 -16.36
N SER A 101 8.28 -4.40 -16.28
CA SER A 101 9.29 -4.28 -17.34
C SER A 101 10.07 -5.59 -17.55
N GLN A 102 10.23 -6.39 -16.50
CA GLN A 102 10.83 -7.74 -16.54
C GLN A 102 9.84 -8.83 -17.00
N GLY A 103 8.59 -8.47 -17.28
CA GLY A 103 7.59 -9.40 -17.80
C GLY A 103 6.67 -10.03 -16.77
N LEU A 104 6.76 -9.66 -15.49
CA LEU A 104 5.84 -10.18 -14.48
C LEU A 104 4.42 -9.66 -14.72
N PRO A 105 3.39 -10.55 -14.69
CA PRO A 105 2.00 -10.21 -14.93
C PRO A 105 1.34 -9.62 -13.67
N VAL A 106 1.78 -8.44 -13.27
CA VAL A 106 1.21 -7.68 -12.15
C VAL A 106 0.84 -6.27 -12.60
N LYS A 107 -0.05 -5.60 -11.87
CA LYS A 107 -0.50 -4.24 -12.19
C LYS A 107 -0.79 -3.44 -10.93
N VAL A 108 -0.48 -2.14 -10.94
CA VAL A 108 -0.87 -1.21 -9.89
C VAL A 108 -2.31 -0.74 -10.13
N VAL A 109 -3.16 -0.88 -9.11
CA VAL A 109 -4.60 -0.55 -9.17
C VAL A 109 -4.98 0.62 -8.27
N ALA A 110 -4.06 1.10 -7.42
CA ALA A 110 -4.17 2.35 -6.69
C ALA A 110 -2.78 2.83 -6.26
N LEU A 111 -2.53 4.15 -6.32
CA LEU A 111 -1.27 4.79 -5.92
C LEU A 111 -1.52 5.75 -4.76
N TYR A 112 -1.03 5.41 -3.58
CA TYR A 112 -1.22 6.22 -2.37
C TYR A 112 -0.13 7.25 -2.13
N GLN A 113 1.05 7.09 -2.75
CA GLN A 113 2.16 8.03 -2.66
C GLN A 113 2.79 8.25 -4.03
N THR A 114 2.72 9.47 -4.56
CA THR A 114 3.37 9.85 -5.82
C THR A 114 4.89 10.02 -5.67
N ARG A 115 5.37 10.12 -4.42
CA ARG A 115 6.80 10.17 -4.08
C ARG A 115 7.08 9.25 -2.89
N ALA A 116 7.96 8.29 -3.08
CA ALA A 116 8.41 7.43 -2.00
C ALA A 116 9.20 8.25 -0.96
N PRO A 117 8.84 8.19 0.32
CA PRO A 117 9.55 8.93 1.37
C PRO A 117 10.85 8.21 1.76
N MET A 118 11.76 8.03 0.80
CA MET A 118 13.04 7.38 1.00
C MET A 118 14.14 8.35 1.37
N GLY A 119 15.03 7.91 2.25
CA GLY A 119 16.23 8.62 2.62
C GLY A 119 17.37 7.68 2.97
N VAL A 120 18.56 8.26 3.05
CA VAL A 120 19.73 7.62 3.69
C VAL A 120 20.04 8.40 4.95
N ILE A 121 20.33 7.69 6.04
CA ILE A 121 20.65 8.30 7.32
C ILE A 121 22.07 7.97 7.76
N SER A 122 22.66 8.89 8.52
CA SER A 122 23.93 8.70 9.22
C SER A 122 23.89 9.30 10.63
N PHE A 123 24.80 8.87 11.47
CA PHE A 123 25.00 9.54 12.76
C PHE A 123 25.51 10.97 12.58
N PRO A 124 25.29 11.90 13.54
CA PRO A 124 25.66 13.33 13.41
C PRO A 124 27.14 13.58 13.11
N ASP A 125 28.03 12.70 13.60
CA ASP A 125 29.47 12.77 13.36
C ASP A 125 29.93 12.19 12.02
N VAL A 126 29.00 11.64 11.21
CA VAL A 126 29.26 11.13 9.87
C VAL A 126 28.57 12.05 8.86
N PRO A 127 29.28 12.92 8.15
CA PRO A 127 28.70 13.87 7.19
C PRO A 127 27.88 13.15 6.11
N LEU A 128 26.68 13.67 5.83
CA LEU A 128 25.75 13.17 4.82
C LEU A 128 24.80 14.31 4.36
N GLU A 129 25.37 15.29 3.67
CA GLU A 129 24.63 16.46 3.18
C GLU A 129 24.30 16.33 1.69
N THR A 130 25.19 15.68 0.94
CA THR A 130 25.07 15.48 -0.50
C THR A 130 25.21 14.00 -0.87
N PRO A 131 24.73 13.58 -2.06
CA PRO A 131 24.95 12.22 -2.55
C PRO A 131 26.43 11.81 -2.62
N LYS A 132 27.32 12.77 -2.85
CA LYS A 132 28.77 12.55 -2.91
C LYS A 132 29.36 12.04 -1.59
N ASP A 133 28.71 12.36 -0.49
CA ASP A 133 29.13 11.91 0.84
C ASP A 133 28.95 10.40 1.07
N LEU A 134 28.26 9.71 0.15
CA LEU A 134 28.20 8.25 0.15
C LEU A 134 29.52 7.58 -0.26
N GLU A 135 30.38 8.26 -1.01
CA GLU A 135 31.68 7.72 -1.41
C GLU A 135 32.55 7.47 -0.16
N GLY A 136 33.16 6.29 -0.12
CA GLY A 136 33.96 5.83 1.02
C GLY A 136 33.14 5.26 2.20
N LYS A 137 31.81 5.42 2.21
CA LYS A 137 30.96 4.93 3.31
C LYS A 137 30.58 3.45 3.14
N ARG A 138 30.40 2.78 4.29
CA ARG A 138 29.82 1.44 4.39
C ARG A 138 28.30 1.58 4.41
N LEU A 139 27.62 1.17 3.34
CA LEU A 139 26.17 1.19 3.18
C LEU A 139 25.58 -0.20 3.42
N ALA A 140 24.68 -0.34 4.39
CA ALA A 140 23.93 -1.57 4.60
C ALA A 140 22.85 -1.71 3.52
N ILE A 141 22.86 -2.84 2.79
CA ILE A 141 21.84 -3.17 1.78
C ILE A 141 21.28 -4.58 2.01
N SER A 142 20.07 -4.83 1.51
CA SER A 142 19.45 -6.16 1.51
C SER A 142 18.95 -6.52 0.12
N VAL A 143 18.87 -7.81 -0.17
CA VAL A 143 18.30 -8.29 -1.43
C VAL A 143 16.83 -7.86 -1.55
N GLY A 144 16.48 -7.24 -2.68
CA GLY A 144 15.11 -6.80 -2.97
C GLY A 144 14.65 -5.55 -2.18
N GLU A 145 15.59 -4.84 -1.58
CA GLU A 145 15.35 -3.53 -0.98
C GLU A 145 15.31 -2.45 -2.06
N THR A 146 14.30 -1.58 -2.00
CA THR A 146 14.06 -0.57 -3.05
C THR A 146 15.24 0.36 -3.30
N PHE A 147 15.90 0.88 -2.23
CA PHE A 147 17.04 1.77 -2.44
C PHE A 147 18.27 1.02 -2.95
N GLY A 148 18.50 -0.21 -2.48
CA GLY A 148 19.58 -1.07 -3.01
C GLY A 148 19.45 -1.28 -4.52
N ASP A 149 18.23 -1.55 -5.00
CA ASP A 149 17.92 -1.70 -6.42
C ASP A 149 18.07 -0.37 -7.19
N MET A 150 17.82 0.77 -6.52
CA MET A 150 17.89 2.12 -7.09
C MET A 150 19.24 2.83 -6.86
N LEU A 151 20.19 2.21 -6.16
CA LEU A 151 21.48 2.84 -5.85
C LEU A 151 22.25 3.21 -7.12
N GLY A 152 22.30 2.31 -8.09
CA GLY A 152 22.96 2.58 -9.38
C GLY A 152 22.34 3.77 -10.13
N PRO A 153 21.00 3.80 -10.33
CA PRO A 153 20.30 4.98 -10.82
C PRO A 153 20.62 6.26 -10.05
N PHE A 154 20.53 6.23 -8.72
CA PHE A 154 20.82 7.38 -7.86
C PHE A 154 22.24 7.91 -8.04
N CYS A 155 23.22 7.01 -8.07
CA CYS A 155 24.62 7.37 -8.28
C CYS A 155 24.84 8.02 -9.66
N ARG A 156 24.20 7.51 -10.73
CA ARG A 156 24.31 8.11 -12.08
C ARG A 156 23.76 9.52 -12.15
N ILE A 157 22.55 9.76 -11.60
CA ILE A 157 21.93 11.10 -11.58
C ILE A 157 22.85 12.11 -10.87
N ASN A 158 23.50 11.68 -9.79
CA ASN A 158 24.25 12.56 -8.90
C ASN A 158 25.78 12.51 -9.12
N HIS A 159 26.24 11.86 -10.20
CA HIS A 159 27.65 11.72 -10.52
C HIS A 159 28.49 11.12 -9.37
N VAL A 160 27.90 10.22 -8.59
CA VAL A 160 28.55 9.48 -7.51
C VAL A 160 29.25 8.25 -8.08
N ASP A 161 30.48 8.00 -7.67
CA ASP A 161 31.19 6.78 -8.04
C ASP A 161 30.71 5.62 -7.15
N ILE A 162 29.88 4.76 -7.73
CA ILE A 162 29.27 3.63 -7.01
C ILE A 162 30.30 2.62 -6.49
N ASP A 163 31.45 2.50 -7.14
CA ASP A 163 32.50 1.56 -6.75
C ASP A 163 33.25 2.02 -5.48
N LYS A 164 33.14 3.31 -5.14
CA LYS A 164 33.63 3.85 -3.88
C LYS A 164 32.68 3.61 -2.71
N ILE A 165 31.45 3.19 -2.94
CA ILE A 165 30.50 2.87 -1.87
C ILE A 165 30.73 1.42 -1.44
N GLN A 166 31.05 1.20 -0.17
CA GLN A 166 31.21 -0.13 0.40
C GLN A 166 29.84 -0.74 0.70
N ARG A 167 29.28 -1.48 -0.24
CA ARG A 167 27.97 -2.13 -0.11
C ARG A 167 28.08 -3.39 0.76
N ILE A 168 27.56 -3.31 1.98
CA ILE A 168 27.58 -4.43 2.94
C ILE A 168 26.23 -5.12 2.87
N GLN A 169 26.20 -6.27 2.19
CA GLN A 169 24.97 -7.05 2.03
C GLN A 169 24.67 -7.85 3.30
N MET A 170 23.41 -7.79 3.75
CA MET A 170 22.95 -8.51 4.94
C MET A 170 21.44 -8.72 4.90
N ASP A 171 20.94 -9.54 5.84
CA ASP A 171 19.50 -9.68 6.04
C ASP A 171 18.85 -8.37 6.48
N ALA A 172 17.63 -8.13 5.98
CA ALA A 172 16.85 -6.93 6.31
C ALA A 172 16.71 -6.71 7.83
N SER A 173 16.56 -7.79 8.60
CA SER A 173 16.43 -7.73 10.06
C SER A 173 17.71 -7.30 10.78
N ALA A 174 18.88 -7.48 10.17
CA ALA A 174 20.17 -7.15 10.76
C ALA A 174 20.59 -5.68 10.51
N ARG A 175 20.09 -5.03 9.46
CA ARG A 175 20.52 -3.71 8.99
C ARG A 175 20.52 -2.65 10.08
N THR A 176 19.40 -2.50 10.79
CA THR A 176 19.26 -1.52 11.88
C THR A 176 20.25 -1.76 13.02
N ALA A 177 20.44 -3.03 13.43
CA ALA A 177 21.37 -3.36 14.50
C ALA A 177 22.83 -3.08 14.10
N GLN A 178 23.20 -3.39 12.85
CA GLN A 178 24.55 -3.10 12.34
C GLN A 178 24.81 -1.60 12.24
N PHE A 179 23.79 -0.80 11.87
CA PHE A 179 23.87 0.66 11.87
C PHE A 179 24.01 1.23 13.29
N LEU A 180 23.16 0.82 14.22
CA LEU A 180 23.20 1.29 15.62
C LEU A 180 24.51 0.93 16.33
N THR A 181 25.14 -0.18 15.96
CA THR A 181 26.45 -0.61 16.49
C THR A 181 27.64 -0.06 15.70
N ARG A 182 27.42 0.89 14.77
CA ARG A 182 28.45 1.56 13.98
C ARG A 182 29.27 0.61 13.07
N LYS A 183 28.77 -0.57 12.75
CA LYS A 183 29.42 -1.50 11.81
C LYS A 183 29.19 -1.11 10.33
N VAL A 184 28.21 -0.25 10.09
CA VAL A 184 27.99 0.46 8.83
C VAL A 184 27.85 1.96 9.12
N ASP A 185 28.16 2.80 8.15
CA ASP A 185 28.21 4.25 8.31
C ASP A 185 26.88 4.91 7.95
N VAL A 186 26.20 4.34 6.97
CA VAL A 186 24.94 4.85 6.41
C VAL A 186 23.93 3.73 6.23
N LEU A 187 22.65 4.08 6.37
CA LEU A 187 21.52 3.16 6.26
C LEU A 187 20.42 3.81 5.42
N SER A 188 19.96 3.13 4.39
CA SER A 188 18.74 3.51 3.67
C SER A 188 17.50 3.16 4.49
N VAL A 189 16.54 4.07 4.51
CA VAL A 189 15.29 3.95 5.30
C VAL A 189 14.11 4.55 4.52
N TYR A 190 12.91 4.04 4.83
CA TYR A 190 11.69 4.80 4.59
C TYR A 190 11.46 5.74 5.77
N LEU A 191 11.31 7.03 5.50
CA LEU A 191 11.16 8.07 6.52
C LEU A 191 9.82 7.95 7.28
N SER A 192 8.83 7.28 6.67
CA SER A 192 7.55 6.90 7.29
C SER A 192 7.59 5.54 8.01
N ASN A 193 8.71 4.86 8.03
CA ASN A 193 8.80 3.49 8.53
C ASN A 193 9.90 3.33 9.59
N GLU A 194 11.15 3.03 9.17
CA GLU A 194 12.21 2.68 10.10
C GLU A 194 12.80 3.89 10.83
N TRP A 195 12.87 5.05 10.19
CA TRP A 195 13.57 6.22 10.72
C TRP A 195 13.10 6.66 12.12
N PRO A 196 11.78 6.85 12.42
CA PRO A 196 11.34 7.24 13.76
C PRO A 196 11.77 6.26 14.85
N GLN A 197 11.73 4.95 14.56
CA GLN A 197 12.12 3.89 15.47
C GLN A 197 13.64 3.90 15.74
N ILE A 198 14.45 4.11 14.69
CA ILE A 198 15.91 4.11 14.80
C ILE A 198 16.36 5.32 15.62
N GLU A 199 15.80 6.51 15.39
CA GLU A 199 16.06 7.71 16.19
C GLU A 199 15.72 7.50 17.67
N LYS A 200 14.53 6.93 17.95
CA LYS A 200 14.10 6.66 19.32
C LYS A 200 15.08 5.71 20.04
N ARG A 201 15.52 4.64 19.36
CA ARG A 201 16.47 3.66 19.92
C ARG A 201 17.85 4.25 20.11
N ALA A 202 18.31 5.09 19.21
CA ALA A 202 19.64 5.71 19.29
C ALA A 202 19.69 6.86 20.29
N GLY A 203 18.55 7.50 20.59
CA GLY A 203 18.50 8.71 21.43
C GLY A 203 19.15 9.94 20.81
N VAL A 204 19.39 9.92 19.47
CA VAL A 204 20.03 11.02 18.74
C VAL A 204 19.26 11.32 17.45
N LYS A 205 19.38 12.57 16.97
CA LYS A 205 18.92 12.93 15.64
C LYS A 205 19.99 12.55 14.61
N PHE A 206 19.56 12.00 13.47
CA PHE A 206 20.45 11.62 12.37
C PHE A 206 20.53 12.72 11.32
N ASN A 207 21.64 12.75 10.58
CA ASN A 207 21.66 13.40 9.27
C ASN A 207 20.77 12.61 8.33
N VAL A 208 20.04 13.30 7.47
CA VAL A 208 19.07 12.66 6.55
C VAL A 208 19.24 13.22 5.14
N LEU A 209 19.67 12.38 4.22
CA LEU A 209 19.71 12.66 2.79
C LEU A 209 18.43 12.14 2.16
N ARG A 210 17.53 13.03 1.78
CA ARG A 210 16.25 12.68 1.11
C ARG A 210 16.51 12.45 -0.37
N VAL A 211 16.35 11.22 -0.83
CA VAL A 211 16.74 10.88 -2.23
C VAL A 211 15.91 11.61 -3.28
N SER A 212 14.68 12.02 -2.95
CA SER A 212 13.83 12.81 -3.85
C SER A 212 14.31 14.24 -4.06
N GLU A 213 15.06 14.83 -3.13
CA GLU A 213 15.66 16.16 -3.26
C GLU A 213 16.86 16.16 -4.22
N PHE A 214 17.37 14.96 -4.51
CA PHE A 214 18.49 14.73 -5.42
C PHE A 214 18.06 13.95 -6.69
N GLY A 215 16.85 14.23 -7.18
CA GLY A 215 16.40 13.78 -8.49
C GLY A 215 15.83 12.37 -8.55
N LEU A 216 15.89 11.57 -7.48
CA LEU A 216 15.32 10.22 -7.47
C LEU A 216 13.86 10.24 -6.95
N ASN A 217 12.94 10.73 -7.79
CA ASN A 217 11.51 10.78 -7.50
C ASN A 217 10.86 9.46 -7.91
N LEU A 218 10.66 8.55 -6.96
CA LEU A 218 10.09 7.23 -7.19
C LEU A 218 8.63 7.17 -6.73
N LEU A 219 7.78 6.46 -7.48
CA LEU A 219 6.42 6.17 -7.06
C LEU A 219 6.43 5.25 -5.82
N GLY A 220 5.72 5.66 -4.78
CA GLY A 220 5.72 5.04 -3.47
C GLY A 220 4.62 4.00 -3.27
N ALA A 221 3.98 4.05 -2.11
CA ALA A 221 2.99 3.07 -1.68
C ALA A 221 1.82 2.93 -2.64
N SER A 222 1.48 1.69 -2.97
CA SER A 222 0.46 1.34 -3.94
C SER A 222 -0.21 0.00 -3.61
N MET A 223 -1.41 -0.21 -4.13
CA MET A 223 -2.04 -1.53 -4.19
C MET A 223 -1.70 -2.19 -5.52
N ILE A 224 -1.18 -3.40 -5.45
CA ILE A 224 -0.69 -4.17 -6.58
C ILE A 224 -1.49 -5.47 -6.66
N VAL A 225 -1.83 -5.90 -7.87
CA VAL A 225 -2.61 -7.12 -8.10
C VAL A 225 -1.95 -7.99 -9.17
N GLY A 226 -2.11 -9.31 -9.06
CA GLY A 226 -1.80 -10.22 -10.18
C GLY A 226 -2.86 -10.05 -11.28
N ASN A 227 -2.43 -9.93 -12.54
CA ASN A 227 -3.33 -9.65 -13.67
C ASN A 227 -4.49 -10.65 -13.76
N THR A 228 -4.20 -11.95 -13.69
CA THR A 228 -5.21 -13.01 -13.73
C THR A 228 -6.27 -12.86 -12.63
N PHE A 229 -5.85 -12.52 -11.42
CA PHE A 229 -6.79 -12.31 -10.32
C PHE A 229 -7.68 -11.08 -10.57
N ALA A 230 -7.11 -9.96 -11.03
CA ALA A 230 -7.86 -8.75 -11.33
C ALA A 230 -8.92 -8.95 -12.42
N GLU A 231 -8.57 -9.69 -13.47
CA GLU A 231 -9.47 -10.02 -14.58
C GLU A 231 -10.63 -10.93 -14.14
N GLN A 232 -10.34 -11.91 -13.29
CA GLN A 232 -11.34 -12.87 -12.82
C GLN A 232 -12.20 -12.34 -11.66
N ASN A 233 -11.71 -11.36 -10.90
CA ASN A 233 -12.35 -10.87 -9.69
C ASN A 233 -12.41 -9.33 -9.62
N PRO A 234 -12.89 -8.64 -10.66
CA PRO A 234 -12.89 -7.18 -10.72
C PRO A 234 -13.68 -6.53 -9.59
N ASP A 235 -14.79 -7.13 -9.19
CA ASP A 235 -15.63 -6.60 -8.10
C ASP A 235 -14.97 -6.73 -6.73
N THR A 236 -14.24 -7.80 -6.48
CA THR A 236 -13.45 -7.98 -5.24
C THR A 236 -12.36 -6.90 -5.13
N VAL A 237 -11.68 -6.58 -6.25
CA VAL A 237 -10.68 -5.50 -6.28
C VAL A 237 -11.34 -4.15 -6.01
N LYS A 238 -12.47 -3.81 -6.66
CA LYS A 238 -13.21 -2.56 -6.43
C LYS A 238 -13.66 -2.41 -4.98
N LYS A 239 -14.26 -3.45 -4.40
CA LYS A 239 -14.70 -3.49 -3.00
C LYS A 239 -13.53 -3.23 -2.04
N LEU A 240 -12.38 -3.91 -2.26
CA LEU A 240 -11.18 -3.73 -1.45
C LEU A 240 -10.68 -2.28 -1.51
N LEU A 241 -10.58 -1.70 -2.71
CA LEU A 241 -10.09 -0.34 -2.88
C LEU A 241 -11.03 0.69 -2.24
N ARG A 242 -12.37 0.54 -2.36
CA ARG A 242 -13.34 1.41 -1.67
C ARG A 242 -13.19 1.36 -0.16
N ALA A 243 -13.08 0.18 0.42
CA ALA A 243 -12.87 0.00 1.85
C ALA A 243 -11.54 0.60 2.31
N THR A 244 -10.46 0.35 1.56
CA THR A 244 -9.13 0.92 1.83
C THR A 244 -9.16 2.44 1.77
N ALA A 245 -9.83 3.05 0.77
CA ALA A 245 -9.97 4.50 0.66
C ALA A 245 -10.72 5.12 1.85
N LYS A 246 -11.73 4.43 2.43
CA LYS A 246 -12.38 4.86 3.68
C LYS A 246 -11.36 4.86 4.84
N GLY A 247 -10.55 3.81 4.96
CA GLY A 247 -9.50 3.74 5.98
C GLY A 247 -8.45 4.85 5.85
N TYR A 248 -8.05 5.19 4.63
CA TYR A 248 -7.18 6.34 4.37
C TYR A 248 -7.81 7.67 4.78
N ARG A 249 -9.08 7.92 4.42
CA ARG A 249 -9.79 9.15 4.82
C ARG A 249 -9.82 9.30 6.33
N ASP A 250 -10.12 8.23 7.04
CA ASP A 250 -10.18 8.25 8.50
C ASP A 250 -8.81 8.45 9.13
N ALA A 251 -7.77 7.81 8.57
CA ALA A 251 -6.39 7.98 9.04
C ALA A 251 -5.87 9.42 8.82
N ILE A 252 -6.25 10.06 7.70
CA ILE A 252 -5.93 11.47 7.43
C ILE A 252 -6.66 12.39 8.41
N ALA A 253 -7.92 12.11 8.73
CA ALA A 253 -8.72 12.91 9.65
C ALA A 253 -8.27 12.76 11.11
N ASP A 254 -7.83 11.56 11.53
CA ASP A 254 -7.38 11.24 12.88
C ASP A 254 -6.14 10.33 12.85
N PRO A 255 -4.93 10.86 12.62
CA PRO A 255 -3.70 10.08 12.60
C PRO A 255 -3.43 9.33 13.91
N LYS A 256 -3.73 9.95 15.05
CA LYS A 256 -3.53 9.30 16.37
C LYS A 256 -4.51 8.15 16.61
N GLY A 257 -5.75 8.30 16.19
CA GLY A 257 -6.72 7.19 16.18
C GLY A 257 -6.28 6.05 15.27
N ALA A 258 -5.69 6.36 14.11
CA ALA A 258 -5.14 5.38 13.19
C ALA A 258 -3.94 4.63 13.80
N ALA A 259 -3.05 5.33 14.51
CA ALA A 259 -1.95 4.70 15.23
C ALA A 259 -2.47 3.73 16.32
N LYS A 260 -3.47 4.13 17.09
CA LYS A 260 -4.12 3.26 18.09
C LYS A 260 -4.81 2.04 17.44
N ALA A 261 -5.46 2.20 16.30
CA ALA A 261 -6.05 1.08 15.56
C ALA A 261 -4.97 0.08 15.12
N MET A 262 -3.88 0.59 14.54
CA MET A 262 -2.73 -0.24 14.10
C MET A 262 -2.09 -1.00 15.26
N ALA A 263 -1.92 -0.34 16.42
CA ALA A 263 -1.27 -0.93 17.60
C ALA A 263 -1.90 -2.25 18.06
N LYS A 264 -3.22 -2.43 17.85
CA LYS A 264 -3.95 -3.66 18.22
C LYS A 264 -3.48 -4.91 17.45
N TYR A 265 -2.86 -4.71 16.29
CA TYR A 265 -2.48 -5.78 15.36
C TYR A 265 -0.97 -6.05 15.35
N LEU A 266 -0.18 -5.25 16.05
CA LEU A 266 1.25 -5.47 16.16
C LEU A 266 1.54 -6.66 17.08
N LYS A 267 2.27 -7.66 16.57
CA LYS A 267 2.71 -8.82 17.37
C LYS A 267 3.70 -8.44 18.47
N VAL A 268 4.53 -7.43 18.18
CA VAL A 268 5.45 -6.83 19.13
C VAL A 268 5.01 -5.37 19.29
N PRO A 269 4.67 -4.93 20.50
CA PRO A 269 4.28 -3.55 20.74
C PRO A 269 5.36 -2.56 20.27
N GLU A 270 4.93 -1.51 19.59
CA GLU A 270 5.78 -0.38 19.22
C GLU A 270 5.57 0.78 20.21
N ASP A 271 6.59 1.61 20.40
CA ASP A 271 6.47 2.84 21.17
C ASP A 271 5.38 3.74 20.54
N PRO A 272 4.39 4.23 21.32
CA PRO A 272 3.29 5.02 20.79
C PRO A 272 3.75 6.28 20.04
N GLU A 273 4.81 6.97 20.51
CA GLU A 273 5.38 8.16 19.85
C GLU A 273 5.96 7.80 18.47
N VAL A 274 6.64 6.65 18.38
CA VAL A 274 7.19 6.14 17.12
C VAL A 274 6.06 5.82 16.14
N LEU A 275 5.02 5.14 16.62
CA LEU A 275 3.88 4.77 15.80
C LEU A 275 3.12 6.02 15.31
N ASP A 276 2.88 7.00 16.18
CA ASP A 276 2.26 8.29 15.82
C ASP A 276 3.05 8.98 14.70
N ARG A 277 4.38 9.10 14.85
CA ARG A 277 5.27 9.72 13.84
C ARG A 277 5.25 8.97 12.50
N GLN A 278 5.18 7.64 12.51
CA GLN A 278 5.10 6.83 11.30
C GLN A 278 3.76 7.07 10.57
N VAL A 279 2.65 7.11 11.30
CA VAL A 279 1.33 7.37 10.74
C VAL A 279 1.23 8.80 10.21
N GLU A 280 1.69 9.80 10.97
CA GLU A 280 1.72 11.21 10.54
C GLU A 280 2.49 11.37 9.23
N ALA A 281 3.70 10.79 9.13
CA ALA A 281 4.50 10.83 7.90
C ALA A 281 3.78 10.16 6.72
N THR A 282 3.03 9.10 6.98
CA THR A 282 2.24 8.39 5.95
C THR A 282 1.08 9.24 5.45
N VAL A 283 0.28 9.80 6.36
CA VAL A 283 -0.93 10.56 5.94
C VAL A 283 -0.57 11.88 5.26
N VAL A 284 0.52 12.55 5.69
CA VAL A 284 1.03 13.78 5.04
C VAL A 284 1.50 13.50 3.61
N SER A 285 2.05 12.31 3.35
CA SER A 285 2.51 11.91 2.01
C SER A 285 1.44 11.24 1.15
N THR A 286 0.21 11.11 1.67
CA THR A 286 -0.87 10.43 0.94
C THR A 286 -1.34 11.24 -0.26
N ASN A 287 -1.39 10.59 -1.42
CA ASN A 287 -1.94 11.13 -2.65
C ASN A 287 -3.48 11.14 -2.63
N ALA A 288 -4.05 12.31 -2.47
CA ALA A 288 -5.50 12.54 -2.45
C ALA A 288 -5.85 13.74 -3.35
N PRO A 289 -5.77 13.61 -4.68
CA PRO A 289 -5.98 14.72 -5.59
C PRO A 289 -7.43 15.21 -5.54
N PRO A 290 -7.69 16.53 -5.61
CA PRO A 290 -9.03 17.08 -5.54
C PRO A 290 -9.97 16.50 -6.60
N GLY A 291 -11.18 16.10 -6.18
CA GLY A 291 -12.20 15.56 -7.07
C GLY A 291 -11.93 14.14 -7.62
N LYS A 292 -10.89 13.48 -7.12
CA LYS A 292 -10.56 12.09 -7.45
C LYS A 292 -10.63 11.21 -6.22
N PRO A 293 -10.86 9.90 -6.37
CA PRO A 293 -10.76 8.97 -5.25
C PRO A 293 -9.31 8.87 -4.74
N ILE A 294 -9.13 8.59 -3.45
CA ILE A 294 -7.82 8.26 -2.87
C ILE A 294 -7.27 7.04 -3.61
N GLY A 295 -6.01 7.14 -4.02
CA GLY A 295 -5.34 6.11 -4.82
C GLY A 295 -5.40 6.35 -6.33
N TRP A 296 -6.00 7.46 -6.79
CA TRP A 296 -6.02 7.83 -8.20
C TRP A 296 -4.61 8.00 -8.74
N GLN A 297 -4.41 7.61 -9.99
CA GLN A 297 -3.13 7.59 -10.67
C GLN A 297 -3.16 8.53 -11.89
N GLU A 298 -2.25 9.50 -11.91
CA GLU A 298 -2.09 10.39 -13.06
C GLU A 298 -1.08 9.82 -14.05
N ALA A 299 -1.38 9.90 -15.34
CA ALA A 299 -0.48 9.43 -16.40
C ALA A 299 0.87 10.13 -16.34
N ALA A 300 0.89 11.44 -16.07
CA ALA A 300 2.11 12.23 -16.01
C ALA A 300 3.08 11.76 -14.92
N ASP A 301 2.58 11.32 -13.75
CA ASP A 301 3.42 10.77 -12.68
C ASP A 301 4.09 9.46 -13.12
N TRP A 302 3.34 8.60 -13.81
CA TRP A 302 3.86 7.34 -14.35
C TRP A 302 4.88 7.57 -15.47
N GLU A 303 4.57 8.46 -16.42
CA GLU A 303 5.48 8.81 -17.53
C GLU A 303 6.80 9.36 -17.00
N ALA A 304 6.76 10.30 -16.07
CA ALA A 304 7.95 10.86 -15.46
C ALA A 304 8.78 9.79 -14.72
N ASN A 305 8.12 8.91 -13.96
CA ASN A 305 8.82 7.85 -13.24
C ASN A 305 9.42 6.80 -14.17
N LEU A 306 8.68 6.35 -15.18
CA LEU A 306 9.16 5.37 -16.15
C LEU A 306 10.30 5.91 -17.00
N THR A 307 10.24 7.20 -17.40
CA THR A 307 11.34 7.89 -18.08
C THR A 307 12.59 7.89 -17.22
N LEU A 308 12.47 8.29 -15.94
CA LEU A 308 13.57 8.25 -14.98
C LEU A 308 14.18 6.84 -14.86
N LEU A 309 13.36 5.81 -14.71
CA LEU A 309 13.83 4.42 -14.60
C LEU A 309 14.53 3.94 -15.88
N LYS A 310 14.05 4.37 -17.05
CA LYS A 310 14.66 4.04 -18.34
C LYS A 310 16.01 4.75 -18.52
N GLU A 311 16.06 6.05 -18.31
CA GLU A 311 17.27 6.88 -18.46
C GLU A 311 18.37 6.44 -17.49
N THR A 312 17.98 6.03 -16.29
CA THR A 312 18.92 5.53 -15.28
C THR A 312 19.26 4.05 -15.45
N GLY A 313 18.67 3.37 -16.45
CA GLY A 313 18.92 1.94 -16.72
C GLY A 313 18.37 1.01 -15.64
N ALA A 314 17.44 1.49 -14.81
CA ALA A 314 16.72 0.65 -13.82
C ALA A 314 15.70 -0.27 -14.49
N ILE A 315 15.27 0.08 -15.70
CA ILE A 315 14.48 -0.78 -16.61
C ILE A 315 15.09 -0.75 -18.01
N SER A 316 15.04 -1.87 -18.73
CA SER A 316 15.60 -1.99 -20.07
C SER A 316 14.63 -1.56 -21.16
N GLU A 317 13.33 -1.75 -20.95
CA GLU A 317 12.28 -1.45 -21.92
C GLU A 317 11.08 -0.78 -21.27
N LEU A 318 10.48 0.15 -22.02
CA LEU A 318 9.19 0.74 -21.68
C LEU A 318 8.07 -0.08 -22.35
N LYS A 319 7.06 -0.42 -21.57
CA LYS A 319 5.79 -0.96 -22.07
C LYS A 319 4.75 0.16 -22.14
N PRO A 320 3.61 -0.05 -22.81
CA PRO A 320 2.49 0.89 -22.74
C PRO A 320 2.07 1.14 -21.28
N LEU A 321 1.64 2.35 -20.94
CA LEU A 321 1.24 2.72 -19.57
C LEU A 321 0.20 1.76 -18.99
N SER A 322 -0.73 1.26 -19.83
CA SER A 322 -1.74 0.29 -19.43
C SER A 322 -1.21 -1.06 -18.94
N ALA A 323 0.07 -1.36 -19.21
CA ALA A 323 0.72 -2.54 -18.63
C ALA A 323 1.09 -2.33 -17.16
N TYR A 324 1.39 -1.09 -16.75
CA TYR A 324 1.86 -0.78 -15.41
C TYR A 324 0.75 -0.51 -14.42
N TYR A 325 -0.29 0.22 -14.84
CA TYR A 325 -1.37 0.64 -13.95
C TYR A 325 -2.74 0.71 -14.65
N THR A 326 -3.79 0.77 -13.83
CA THR A 326 -5.14 1.15 -14.26
C THR A 326 -5.91 1.83 -13.14
N ASN A 327 -6.84 2.73 -13.48
CA ASN A 327 -7.81 3.33 -12.57
C ASN A 327 -9.20 2.67 -12.65
N ASP A 328 -9.39 1.62 -13.45
CA ASP A 328 -10.70 1.01 -13.74
C ASP A 328 -11.41 0.43 -12.51
N TYR A 329 -10.67 0.19 -11.44
CA TYR A 329 -11.20 -0.32 -10.17
C TYR A 329 -11.46 0.78 -9.12
N LEU A 330 -11.06 2.03 -9.38
CA LEU A 330 -11.29 3.18 -8.48
C LEU A 330 -12.67 3.81 -8.76
N GLN A 331 -13.43 4.09 -7.68
CA GLN A 331 -14.78 4.66 -7.75
C GLN A 331 -14.91 5.82 -6.76
#